data_0627e66465a4f38af03d18434e0ca77a
#
_entry.id   0627e66465a4f38af03d18434e0ca77a
#
_cell.length_a   1.000
_cell.length_b   1.000
_cell.length_c   1.000
_cell.angle_alpha   90.00
_cell.angle_beta   90.00
_cell.angle_gamma   90.00
#
_symmetry.space_group_name_H-M   'P 1'
#
loop_
_entity.id
_entity.type
_entity.pdbx_description
1 polymer ?
#
loop_
_entity_poly.entity_id
_entity_poly.type
_entity_poly.pdbx_seq_one_letter_code
_entity_poly.pdbx_strand_id
1 'polypeptide(L)'
;MSKSALDPVEFLKGALEIPSPSGKERLVAEYLAEGMQKLGLKGFVDEADNARGQVGEGPVQVVLLGHIDTVPGQIPVRLEGGRLFGRGAVDAKGPFVAMIFAAAGLSEEARKRLTVHLVGATEEEAPSSKGARFVAPRLKPHYAVIGEPSG
;
A
#
# COMPACT_ATOMS: atom_id res chain seq x y z
N MET A 1 9.63 -23.73 -12.45
CA MET A 1 10.37 -22.81 -11.58
C MET A 1 9.40 -22.16 -10.60
N SER A 2 9.53 -22.46 -9.32
CA SER A 2 8.80 -21.74 -8.28
C SER A 2 9.17 -20.26 -8.40
N LYS A 3 8.19 -19.37 -8.67
CA LYS A 3 8.38 -17.95 -8.42
C LYS A 3 8.72 -17.84 -6.94
N SER A 4 9.92 -17.39 -6.60
CA SER A 4 10.27 -17.04 -5.23
C SER A 4 9.17 -16.12 -4.73
N ALA A 5 8.38 -16.61 -3.78
CA ALA A 5 7.31 -15.80 -3.19
C ALA A 5 7.99 -14.59 -2.56
N LEU A 6 7.50 -13.40 -2.89
CA LEU A 6 7.98 -12.16 -2.29
C LEU A 6 7.78 -12.25 -0.78
N ASP A 7 8.85 -12.14 -0.01
CA ASP A 7 8.76 -12.17 1.46
C ASP A 7 8.17 -10.86 1.98
N PRO A 8 7.10 -10.89 2.79
CA PRO A 8 6.43 -9.68 3.24
C PRO A 8 7.31 -8.80 4.13
N VAL A 9 8.19 -9.38 4.94
CA VAL A 9 9.08 -8.62 5.83
C VAL A 9 10.17 -7.93 5.02
N GLU A 10 10.81 -8.64 4.08
CA GLU A 10 11.81 -8.04 3.19
C GLU A 10 11.18 -6.99 2.27
N PHE A 11 9.95 -7.21 1.82
CA PHE A 11 9.25 -6.21 1.00
C PHE A 11 8.93 -4.94 1.79
N LEU A 12 8.43 -5.08 3.03
CA LEU A 12 8.21 -3.92 3.91
C LEU A 12 9.52 -3.21 4.22
N LYS A 13 10.58 -3.96 4.54
CA LYS A 13 11.91 -3.41 4.81
C LYS A 13 12.39 -2.54 3.64
N GLY A 14 12.30 -3.04 2.41
CA GLY A 14 12.64 -2.26 1.21
C GLY A 14 11.81 -0.98 1.07
N ALA A 15 10.51 -1.01 1.37
CA ALA A 15 9.67 0.17 1.37
C ALA A 15 10.08 1.20 2.43
N LEU A 16 10.53 0.75 3.61
CA LEU A 16 11.01 1.62 4.69
C LEU A 16 12.36 2.28 4.36
N GLU A 17 13.20 1.61 3.58
CA GLU A 17 14.50 2.12 3.13
C GLU A 17 14.38 3.24 2.10
N ILE A 18 13.21 3.43 1.51
CA ILE A 18 12.91 4.53 0.58
C ILE A 18 12.29 5.69 1.37
N PRO A 19 12.99 6.81 1.59
CA PRO A 19 12.41 7.97 2.25
C PRO A 19 11.26 8.54 1.42
N SER A 20 10.13 8.82 2.08
CA SER A 20 8.95 9.37 1.40
C SER A 20 8.24 10.41 2.25
N PRO A 21 8.91 11.50 2.65
CA PRO A 21 8.19 12.60 3.28
C PRO A 21 7.13 13.16 2.31
N SER A 22 6.04 13.72 2.86
CA SER A 22 4.92 14.24 2.06
C SER A 22 5.39 15.10 0.88
N GLY A 23 4.91 14.79 -0.32
CA GLY A 23 5.34 15.42 -1.58
C GLY A 23 6.53 14.76 -2.28
N LYS A 24 7.10 13.68 -1.72
CA LYS A 24 8.25 12.94 -2.28
C LYS A 24 8.02 11.43 -2.30
N GLU A 25 6.79 11.00 -2.59
CA GLU A 25 6.38 9.59 -2.48
C GLU A 25 6.63 8.76 -3.74
N ARG A 26 6.97 9.40 -4.88
CA ARG A 26 7.05 8.74 -6.20
C ARG A 26 7.86 7.45 -6.19
N LEU A 27 9.04 7.47 -5.60
CA LEU A 27 9.92 6.30 -5.59
C LEU A 27 9.34 5.12 -4.80
N VAL A 28 8.76 5.39 -3.63
CA VAL A 28 8.12 4.32 -2.85
C VAL A 28 6.83 3.84 -3.53
N ALA A 29 6.09 4.72 -4.21
CA ALA A 29 4.91 4.32 -4.98
C ALA A 29 5.28 3.36 -6.11
N GLU A 30 6.34 3.63 -6.86
CA GLU A 30 6.85 2.76 -7.91
C GLU A 30 7.30 1.40 -7.34
N TYR A 31 8.05 1.40 -6.25
CA TYR A 31 8.49 0.18 -5.57
C TYR A 31 7.29 -0.70 -5.15
N LEU A 32 6.28 -0.10 -4.53
CA LEU A 32 5.08 -0.80 -4.10
C LEU A 32 4.25 -1.33 -5.28
N ALA A 33 4.12 -0.53 -6.34
CA ALA A 33 3.41 -0.95 -7.56
C ALA A 33 4.09 -2.15 -8.23
N GLU A 34 5.42 -2.15 -8.34
CA GLU A 34 6.18 -3.29 -8.85
C GLU A 34 6.02 -4.54 -7.97
N GLY A 35 6.03 -4.37 -6.65
CA GLY A 35 5.78 -5.46 -5.71
C GLY A 35 4.39 -6.06 -5.88
N MET A 36 3.38 -5.23 -6.06
CA MET A 36 2.01 -5.67 -6.36
C MET A 36 1.95 -6.47 -7.66
N GLN A 37 2.64 -6.04 -8.71
CA GLN A 37 2.72 -6.79 -9.98
C GLN A 37 3.39 -8.17 -9.79
N LYS A 38 4.48 -8.24 -9.01
CA LYS A 38 5.16 -9.50 -8.69
C LYS A 38 4.25 -10.49 -7.94
N LEU A 39 3.34 -9.97 -7.15
CA LEU A 39 2.31 -10.73 -6.42
C LEU A 39 1.08 -11.09 -7.27
N GLY A 40 1.05 -10.69 -8.54
CA GLY A 40 -0.03 -11.00 -9.47
C GLY A 40 -1.23 -10.04 -9.39
N LEU A 41 -1.05 -8.90 -8.75
CA LEU A 41 -2.04 -7.82 -8.74
C LEU A 41 -1.79 -6.86 -9.93
N LYS A 42 -2.80 -6.10 -10.32
CA LYS A 42 -2.64 -5.00 -11.27
C LYS A 42 -2.09 -3.78 -10.54
N GLY A 43 -0.76 -3.70 -10.42
CA GLY A 43 -0.06 -2.59 -9.76
C GLY A 43 0.29 -1.46 -10.73
N PHE A 44 0.09 -0.22 -10.32
CA PHE A 44 0.46 0.98 -11.10
C PHE A 44 0.60 2.20 -10.16
N VAL A 45 1.15 3.28 -10.70
CA VAL A 45 1.18 4.59 -10.02
C VAL A 45 0.24 5.53 -10.78
N ASP A 46 -0.66 6.21 -10.07
CA ASP A 46 -1.59 7.15 -10.69
C ASP A 46 -1.03 8.58 -10.80
N GLU A 47 -1.82 9.50 -11.36
CA GLU A 47 -1.38 10.89 -11.59
C GLU A 47 -1.19 11.70 -10.30
N ALA A 48 -1.66 11.20 -9.16
CA ALA A 48 -1.40 11.79 -7.84
C ALA A 48 -0.21 11.15 -7.13
N ASP A 49 0.53 10.28 -7.83
CA ASP A 49 1.64 9.48 -7.30
C ASP A 49 1.22 8.45 -6.23
N ASN A 50 -0.07 8.11 -6.16
CA ASN A 50 -0.52 7.02 -5.30
C ASN A 50 0.00 5.67 -5.80
N ALA A 51 0.41 4.80 -4.88
CA ALA A 51 0.61 3.39 -5.19
C ALA A 51 -0.75 2.70 -5.31
N ARG A 52 -1.10 2.24 -6.50
CA ARG A 52 -2.39 1.64 -6.80
C ARG A 52 -2.27 0.16 -7.10
N GLY A 53 -3.26 -0.60 -6.67
CA GLY A 53 -3.40 -2.00 -7.03
C GLY A 53 -4.85 -2.39 -7.21
N GLN A 54 -5.08 -3.46 -7.98
CA GLN A 54 -6.40 -4.03 -8.16
C GLN A 54 -6.32 -5.54 -8.31
N VAL A 55 -7.29 -6.23 -7.74
CA VAL A 55 -7.46 -7.67 -7.89
C VAL A 55 -8.96 -8.04 -7.84
N GLY A 56 -9.32 -9.07 -8.59
CA GLY A 56 -10.71 -9.53 -8.72
C GLY A 56 -11.52 -8.76 -9.76
N GLU A 57 -12.67 -9.33 -10.12
CA GLU A 57 -13.57 -8.82 -11.16
C GLU A 57 -15.04 -8.88 -10.72
N GLY A 58 -15.25 -9.07 -9.42
CA GLY A 58 -16.58 -9.19 -8.84
C GLY A 58 -17.31 -7.86 -8.72
N PRO A 59 -18.65 -7.92 -8.57
CA PRO A 59 -19.48 -6.71 -8.49
C PRO A 59 -19.30 -5.92 -7.20
N VAL A 60 -18.86 -6.55 -6.11
CA VAL A 60 -18.70 -5.86 -4.83
C VAL A 60 -17.36 -5.16 -4.81
N GLN A 61 -17.39 -3.83 -4.73
CA GLN A 61 -16.19 -2.97 -4.75
C GLN A 61 -15.71 -2.71 -3.32
N VAL A 62 -14.45 -3.01 -3.05
CA VAL A 62 -13.80 -2.81 -1.76
C VAL A 62 -12.57 -1.94 -1.96
N VAL A 63 -12.38 -0.92 -1.14
CA VAL A 63 -11.15 -0.12 -1.11
C VAL A 63 -10.37 -0.44 0.17
N LEU A 64 -9.11 -0.79 0.02
CA LEU A 64 -8.13 -0.86 1.11
C LEU A 64 -7.20 0.34 0.96
N LEU A 65 -7.31 1.30 1.87
CA LEU A 65 -6.59 2.56 1.80
C LEU A 65 -5.65 2.71 2.99
N GLY A 66 -4.41 2.98 2.72
CA GLY A 66 -3.41 3.45 3.67
C GLY A 66 -2.67 4.63 3.05
N HIS A 67 -1.65 5.16 3.72
CA HIS A 67 -0.79 6.17 3.13
C HIS A 67 0.67 5.70 3.04
N ILE A 68 1.41 6.32 2.12
CA ILE A 68 2.79 5.96 1.83
C ILE A 68 3.77 7.09 2.09
N ASP A 69 3.26 8.27 2.40
CA ASP A 69 4.08 9.36 2.92
C ASP A 69 4.33 9.19 4.41
N THR A 70 5.34 9.88 4.89
CA THR A 70 5.71 9.91 6.31
C THR A 70 6.01 11.33 6.75
N VAL A 71 5.91 11.56 8.06
CA VAL A 71 6.51 12.76 8.64
C VAL A 71 8.02 12.80 8.39
N PRO A 72 8.67 13.97 8.38
CA PRO A 72 10.11 14.09 8.18
C PRO A 72 10.93 13.35 9.24
N GLY A 73 12.15 13.01 8.88
CA GLY A 73 13.12 12.37 9.75
C GLY A 73 13.24 10.88 9.50
N GLN A 74 14.47 10.41 9.42
CA GLN A 74 14.80 9.02 9.20
C GLN A 74 14.96 8.27 10.51
N ILE A 75 14.51 7.03 10.52
CA ILE A 75 14.80 6.05 11.57
C ILE A 75 15.55 4.92 10.86
N PRO A 76 16.75 4.55 11.32
CA PRO A 76 17.49 3.45 10.71
C PRO A 76 16.64 2.17 10.61
N VAL A 77 16.56 1.62 9.41
CA VAL A 77 15.78 0.39 9.18
C VAL A 77 16.57 -0.78 9.74
N ARG A 78 15.97 -1.51 10.67
CA ARG A 78 16.59 -2.69 11.27
C ARG A 78 15.55 -3.71 11.71
N LEU A 79 15.87 -4.97 11.55
CA LEU A 79 15.10 -6.08 12.08
C LEU A 79 15.84 -6.61 13.32
N GLU A 80 15.21 -6.53 14.49
CA GLU A 80 15.82 -6.86 15.75
C GLU A 80 14.81 -7.48 16.71
N GLY A 81 15.10 -8.65 17.23
CA GLY A 81 14.19 -9.35 18.14
C GLY A 81 12.79 -9.63 17.55
N GLY A 82 12.68 -9.89 16.26
CA GLY A 82 11.41 -10.08 15.56
C GLY A 82 10.60 -8.81 15.33
N ARG A 83 11.20 -7.63 15.56
CA ARG A 83 10.58 -6.32 15.34
C ARG A 83 11.29 -5.56 14.23
N LEU A 84 10.53 -5.02 13.29
CA LEU A 84 11.04 -4.17 12.23
C LEU A 84 10.89 -2.69 12.61
N PHE A 85 12.01 -2.00 12.67
CA PHE A 85 12.07 -0.56 12.98
C PHE A 85 12.33 0.21 11.70
N GLY A 86 11.73 1.41 11.60
CA GLY A 86 11.92 2.31 10.47
C GLY A 86 10.84 3.37 10.43
N ARG A 87 11.10 4.51 9.79
CA ARG A 87 10.09 5.54 9.56
C ARG A 87 8.98 5.00 8.66
N GLY A 88 7.72 5.01 9.13
CA GLY A 88 6.59 4.44 8.41
C GLY A 88 6.32 2.95 8.71
N ALA A 89 7.10 2.30 9.58
CA ALA A 89 6.87 0.89 9.92
C ALA A 89 5.47 0.64 10.51
N VAL A 90 4.96 1.58 11.27
CA VAL A 90 3.63 1.57 11.87
C VAL A 90 2.69 2.53 11.15
N ASP A 91 3.18 3.70 10.78
CA ASP A 91 2.40 4.81 10.24
C ASP A 91 3.00 5.28 8.90
N ALA A 92 2.47 4.80 7.75
CA ALA A 92 1.53 3.68 7.65
C ALA A 92 1.92 2.70 6.53
N LYS A 93 3.23 2.64 6.16
CA LYS A 93 3.71 1.66 5.14
C LYS A 93 3.47 0.21 5.60
N GLY A 94 3.65 -0.07 6.89
CA GLY A 94 3.37 -1.39 7.46
C GLY A 94 1.94 -1.86 7.23
N PRO A 95 0.93 -1.12 7.68
CA PRO A 95 -0.47 -1.44 7.40
C PRO A 95 -0.78 -1.59 5.91
N PHE A 96 -0.24 -0.71 5.05
CA PHE A 96 -0.48 -0.79 3.61
C PHE A 96 0.14 -2.05 2.98
N VAL A 97 1.36 -2.41 3.35
CA VAL A 97 1.99 -3.66 2.89
C VAL A 97 1.18 -4.87 3.37
N ALA A 98 0.67 -4.88 4.60
CA ALA A 98 -0.21 -5.96 5.07
C ALA A 98 -1.46 -6.09 4.20
N MET A 99 -2.08 -4.99 3.78
CA MET A 99 -3.22 -4.98 2.87
C MET A 99 -2.86 -5.53 1.48
N ILE A 100 -1.67 -5.22 0.96
CA ILE A 100 -1.19 -5.77 -0.32
C ILE A 100 -1.14 -7.29 -0.26
N PHE A 101 -0.54 -7.86 0.78
CA PHE A 101 -0.44 -9.31 0.93
C PHE A 101 -1.80 -9.96 1.19
N ALA A 102 -2.68 -9.32 1.95
CA ALA A 102 -4.05 -9.80 2.15
C ALA A 102 -4.81 -9.88 0.82
N ALA A 103 -4.74 -8.84 -0.01
CA ALA A 103 -5.36 -8.82 -1.34
C ALA A 103 -4.76 -9.87 -2.29
N ALA A 104 -3.44 -10.04 -2.26
CA ALA A 104 -2.76 -11.06 -3.06
C ALA A 104 -3.18 -12.49 -2.68
N GLY A 105 -3.49 -12.73 -1.41
CA GLY A 105 -3.94 -14.00 -0.87
C GLY A 105 -5.41 -14.36 -1.11
N LEU A 106 -6.18 -13.50 -1.77
CA LEU A 106 -7.59 -13.78 -2.05
C LEU A 106 -7.75 -15.03 -2.92
N SER A 107 -8.68 -15.91 -2.53
CA SER A 107 -9.04 -17.10 -3.31
C SER A 107 -9.69 -16.71 -4.65
N GLU A 108 -9.66 -17.62 -5.61
CA GLU A 108 -10.32 -17.40 -6.91
C GLU A 108 -11.83 -17.14 -6.75
N GLU A 109 -12.48 -17.80 -5.79
CA GLU A 109 -13.89 -17.56 -5.50
C GLU A 109 -14.13 -16.15 -4.98
N ALA A 110 -13.28 -15.66 -4.06
CA ALA A 110 -13.36 -14.28 -3.58
C ALA A 110 -13.13 -13.26 -4.71
N ARG A 111 -12.18 -13.52 -5.61
CA ARG A 111 -11.89 -12.65 -6.77
C ARG A 111 -13.05 -12.57 -7.77
N LYS A 112 -13.91 -13.59 -7.85
CA LYS A 112 -15.13 -13.55 -8.66
C LYS A 112 -16.27 -12.75 -8.02
N ARG A 113 -16.21 -12.55 -6.70
CA ARG A 113 -17.23 -11.82 -5.93
C ARG A 113 -16.84 -10.38 -5.63
N LEU A 114 -15.56 -10.12 -5.50
CA LEU A 114 -14.99 -8.83 -5.09
C LEU A 114 -14.11 -8.25 -6.18
N THR A 115 -14.15 -6.93 -6.30
CA THR A 115 -13.07 -6.15 -6.88
C THR A 115 -12.43 -5.34 -5.75
N VAL A 116 -11.17 -5.63 -5.45
CA VAL A 116 -10.43 -4.95 -4.38
C VAL A 116 -9.49 -3.94 -4.99
N HIS A 117 -9.60 -2.70 -4.56
CA HIS A 117 -8.72 -1.59 -4.92
C HIS A 117 -7.80 -1.28 -3.75
N LEU A 118 -6.50 -1.33 -4.00
CA LEU A 118 -5.46 -0.90 -3.06
C LEU A 118 -5.08 0.55 -3.38
N VAL A 119 -5.01 1.37 -2.37
CA VAL A 119 -4.61 2.79 -2.48
C VAL A 119 -3.58 3.10 -1.40
N GLY A 120 -2.33 3.22 -1.78
CA GLY A 120 -1.29 3.83 -0.97
C GLY A 120 -1.26 5.34 -1.26
N ALA A 121 -1.96 6.10 -0.42
CA ALA A 121 -2.21 7.51 -0.67
C ALA A 121 -0.98 8.38 -0.38
N THR A 122 -0.84 9.45 -1.18
CA THR A 122 0.16 10.48 -0.98
C THR A 122 -0.35 11.62 -0.12
N GLU A 123 0.57 12.30 0.59
CA GLU A 123 0.31 13.54 1.35
C GLU A 123 -0.82 13.42 2.38
N GLU A 124 -0.92 12.27 3.08
CA GLU A 124 -1.84 12.12 4.19
C GLU A 124 -1.39 12.97 5.38
N GLU A 125 -0.09 12.96 5.68
CA GLU A 125 0.56 13.73 6.74
C GLU A 125 0.68 15.25 6.41
N ALA A 126 0.09 15.67 5.30
CA ALA A 126 0.03 17.06 4.86
C ALA A 126 -1.43 17.54 4.75
N PRO A 127 -1.70 18.86 4.92
CA PRO A 127 -3.06 19.39 4.83
C PRO A 127 -3.76 19.18 3.48
N SER A 128 -2.99 18.89 2.43
CA SER A 128 -3.48 18.66 1.07
C SER A 128 -4.31 17.39 0.95
N SER A 129 -3.94 16.31 1.68
CA SER A 129 -4.51 14.96 1.51
C SER A 129 -4.66 14.60 0.01
N LYS A 130 -3.62 14.91 -0.78
CA LYS A 130 -3.64 14.88 -2.26
C LYS A 130 -4.11 13.54 -2.79
N GLY A 131 -3.52 12.46 -2.29
CA GLY A 131 -3.79 11.11 -2.78
C GLY A 131 -5.23 10.68 -2.56
N ALA A 132 -5.75 10.83 -1.35
CA ALA A 132 -7.12 10.47 -1.02
C ALA A 132 -8.13 11.33 -1.79
N ARG A 133 -7.90 12.64 -1.89
CA ARG A 133 -8.77 13.54 -2.65
C ARG A 133 -8.79 13.21 -4.15
N PHE A 134 -7.70 12.69 -4.70
CA PHE A 134 -7.64 12.26 -6.10
C PHE A 134 -8.51 11.02 -6.35
N VAL A 135 -8.46 10.03 -5.48
CA VAL A 135 -9.18 8.76 -5.70
C VAL A 135 -10.65 8.81 -5.28
N ALA A 136 -11.02 9.62 -4.29
CA ALA A 136 -12.37 9.68 -3.74
C ALA A 136 -13.49 9.87 -4.81
N PRO A 137 -13.37 10.79 -5.78
CA PRO A 137 -14.40 10.92 -6.83
C PRO A 137 -14.34 9.84 -7.91
N ARG A 138 -13.25 9.06 -7.98
CA ARG A 138 -12.99 8.05 -9.02
C ARG A 138 -13.35 6.64 -8.61
N LEU A 139 -13.41 6.38 -7.32
CA LEU A 139 -13.79 5.08 -6.77
C LEU A 139 -15.14 5.20 -6.06
N LYS A 140 -16.00 4.22 -6.28
CA LYS A 140 -17.31 4.14 -5.62
C LYS A 140 -17.41 2.81 -4.88
N PRO A 141 -16.72 2.65 -3.75
CA PRO A 141 -16.69 1.39 -3.04
C PRO A 141 -18.02 1.14 -2.29
N HIS A 142 -18.36 -0.14 -2.15
CA HIS A 142 -19.37 -0.59 -1.21
C HIS A 142 -18.81 -0.60 0.23
N TYR A 143 -17.50 -0.90 0.34
CA TYR A 143 -16.78 -0.97 1.61
C TYR A 143 -15.40 -0.33 1.48
N ALA A 144 -14.98 0.35 2.52
CA ALA A 144 -13.64 0.89 2.64
C ALA A 144 -13.02 0.48 3.98
N VAL A 145 -11.77 0.03 3.93
CA VAL A 145 -10.94 -0.23 5.11
C VAL A 145 -9.79 0.75 5.10
N ILE A 146 -9.64 1.49 6.17
CA ILE A 146 -8.56 2.47 6.35
C ILE A 146 -7.51 1.86 7.27
N GLY A 147 -6.29 1.74 6.77
CA GLY A 147 -5.16 1.16 7.48
C GLY A 147 -4.33 2.22 8.19
N GLU A 148 -4.86 2.69 9.31
CA GLU A 148 -4.21 3.66 10.18
C GLU A 148 -3.94 3.05 11.56
N PRO A 149 -2.83 3.42 12.21
CA PRO A 149 -2.62 3.04 13.60
C PRO A 149 -3.68 3.70 14.49
N SER A 150 -4.25 2.92 15.40
CA SER A 150 -5.18 3.40 16.42
C SER A 150 -4.62 3.09 17.81
N GLY A 151 -4.53 4.08 18.65
CA GLY A 151 -4.00 3.94 20.01
C GLY A 151 -4.73 4.78 21.02
#